data_d267ae0a4982e82595ecba3708718a15
#
_entry.id   d267ae0a4982e82595ecba3708718a15
#
_cell.length_a   1.000
_cell.length_b   1.000
_cell.length_c   1.000
_cell.angle_alpha   90.00
_cell.angle_beta   90.00
_cell.angle_gamma   90.00
#
_symmetry.space_group_name_H-M   'P 1'
#
loop_
_entity.id
_entity.type
_entity.pdbx_description
1 polymer ?
#
loop_
_entity_poly.entity_id
_entity_poly.type
_entity_poly.pdbx_seq_one_letter_code
_entity_poly.pdbx_strand_id
1 'polypeptide(L)'
;MENYEFYYKDVWERTLESIKKEEAFKIKEEDFYYFNGSRLYGCNDKLATISTPLEIGSICLNSYKEIIAAHLSKILNKDLQIYIAPEKTLMPNKSEIENYQTLIKTKVIDSEQSFANFVIGKSNSQAHVAALTVATNPGLTYNPLFIYGNSGLGKTHLLMAVANRVRESDNNKKIIYIGSGLDFVEAVAEASKNKSLNQLKQSFYDADLLIVDDIQFLKGNKEKSQEIFFSIFTELVNNKKQICLAADKKPEDIEGLEERITTRFNAGLVVPILAPEYE
;
A
#
# COMPACT_ATOMS: atom_id res chain seq x y z
N MET A 1 -8.74 -16.10 2.37
CA MET A 1 -9.78 -15.11 2.73
C MET A 1 -11.00 -15.75 3.43
N GLU A 2 -11.54 -16.87 2.96
CA GLU A 2 -12.71 -17.53 3.57
C GLU A 2 -12.56 -17.90 5.06
N ASN A 3 -11.37 -18.28 5.52
CA ASN A 3 -11.12 -18.70 6.92
C ASN A 3 -11.19 -17.54 7.93
N TYR A 4 -10.79 -16.31 7.56
CA TYR A 4 -10.82 -15.15 8.45
C TYR A 4 -12.22 -14.56 8.59
N GLU A 5 -12.98 -14.53 7.51
CA GLU A 5 -14.37 -14.03 7.51
C GLU A 5 -15.27 -14.93 8.36
N PHE A 6 -15.07 -16.24 8.28
CA PHE A 6 -15.76 -17.21 9.12
C PHE A 6 -15.38 -17.05 10.60
N TYR A 7 -14.10 -16.85 10.93
CA TYR A 7 -13.62 -16.65 12.30
C TYR A 7 -14.22 -15.39 12.94
N TYR A 8 -14.19 -14.25 12.25
CA TYR A 8 -14.75 -13.01 12.77
C TYR A 8 -16.25 -13.07 12.94
N LYS A 9 -16.95 -13.79 12.09
CA LYS A 9 -18.38 -14.03 12.20
C LYS A 9 -18.72 -14.82 13.47
N ASP A 10 -18.04 -15.94 13.72
CA ASP A 10 -18.21 -16.75 14.92
C ASP A 10 -17.94 -15.95 16.21
N VAL A 11 -16.84 -15.22 16.24
CA VAL A 11 -16.46 -14.36 17.38
C VAL A 11 -17.55 -13.31 17.63
N TRP A 12 -18.08 -12.69 16.58
CA TRP A 12 -19.11 -11.67 16.71
C TRP A 12 -20.44 -12.25 17.19
N GLU A 13 -20.88 -13.37 16.66
CA GLU A 13 -22.09 -14.06 17.09
C GLU A 13 -22.03 -14.42 18.58
N ARG A 14 -20.91 -14.98 19.05
CA ARG A 14 -20.68 -15.27 20.46
C ARG A 14 -20.66 -14.01 21.34
N THR A 15 -20.12 -12.91 20.81
CA THR A 15 -20.14 -11.61 21.52
C THR A 15 -21.56 -11.11 21.68
N LEU A 16 -22.38 -11.16 20.63
CA LEU A 16 -23.80 -10.78 20.69
C LEU A 16 -24.61 -11.66 21.66
N GLU A 17 -24.36 -12.96 21.68
CA GLU A 17 -25.01 -13.88 22.61
C GLU A 17 -24.65 -13.56 24.06
N SER A 18 -23.35 -13.29 24.33
CA SER A 18 -22.89 -12.91 25.67
C SER A 18 -23.52 -11.59 26.13
N ILE A 19 -23.59 -10.58 25.25
CA ILE A 19 -24.23 -9.29 25.55
C ILE A 19 -25.72 -9.49 25.82
N LYS A 20 -26.43 -10.25 25.00
CA LYS A 20 -27.85 -10.55 25.20
C LYS A 20 -28.13 -11.28 26.54
N LYS A 21 -27.25 -12.16 26.95
CA LYS A 21 -27.41 -12.92 28.19
C LYS A 21 -27.11 -12.11 29.45
N GLU A 22 -26.06 -11.30 29.42
CA GLU A 22 -25.52 -10.62 30.60
C GLU A 22 -25.97 -9.17 30.74
N GLU A 23 -26.22 -8.46 29.61
CA GLU A 23 -26.43 -7.01 29.57
C GLU A 23 -27.73 -6.56 28.88
N ALA A 24 -28.65 -7.48 28.56
CA ALA A 24 -29.89 -7.13 27.84
C ALA A 24 -30.70 -6.01 28.50
N PHE A 25 -30.66 -5.91 29.83
CA PHE A 25 -31.37 -4.87 30.59
C PHE A 25 -30.77 -3.46 30.42
N LYS A 26 -29.53 -3.34 29.91
CA LYS A 26 -28.86 -2.08 29.65
C LYS A 26 -29.03 -1.59 28.22
N ILE A 27 -29.59 -2.42 27.35
CA ILE A 27 -29.74 -2.14 25.92
C ILE A 27 -31.24 -2.01 25.63
N LYS A 28 -31.64 -0.96 24.93
CA LYS A 28 -33.04 -0.80 24.52
C LYS A 28 -33.40 -1.90 23.49
N GLU A 29 -34.61 -2.43 23.60
CA GLU A 29 -35.08 -3.53 22.77
C GLU A 29 -34.98 -3.19 21.27
N GLU A 30 -35.33 -1.95 20.90
CA GLU A 30 -35.23 -1.42 19.55
C GLU A 30 -33.80 -1.37 18.99
N ASP A 31 -32.79 -1.21 19.86
CA ASP A 31 -31.39 -1.06 19.47
C ASP A 31 -30.75 -2.42 19.11
N PHE A 32 -31.33 -3.53 19.57
CA PHE A 32 -30.85 -4.86 19.16
C PHE A 32 -30.93 -5.11 17.65
N TYR A 33 -31.79 -4.40 16.95
CA TYR A 33 -31.82 -4.42 15.50
C TYR A 33 -30.46 -4.03 14.89
N TYR A 34 -29.82 -3.00 15.44
CA TYR A 34 -28.50 -2.55 14.98
C TYR A 34 -27.38 -3.49 15.39
N PHE A 35 -27.44 -4.11 16.57
CA PHE A 35 -26.51 -5.17 16.95
C PHE A 35 -26.56 -6.36 16.02
N ASN A 36 -27.75 -6.85 15.70
CA ASN A 36 -27.94 -8.00 14.80
C ASN A 36 -27.52 -7.70 13.36
N GLY A 37 -27.61 -6.45 12.92
CA GLY A 37 -27.20 -6.00 11.59
C GLY A 37 -25.70 -5.67 11.48
N SER A 38 -24.97 -5.65 12.60
CA SER A 38 -23.55 -5.33 12.63
C SER A 38 -22.66 -6.57 12.52
N ARG A 39 -21.38 -6.37 12.23
CA ARG A 39 -20.39 -7.45 12.16
C ARG A 39 -19.00 -6.99 12.62
N LEU A 40 -18.22 -7.91 13.15
CA LEU A 40 -16.80 -7.70 13.40
C LEU A 40 -16.08 -7.69 12.05
N TYR A 41 -15.60 -6.52 11.65
CA TYR A 41 -14.94 -6.30 10.37
C TYR A 41 -13.45 -6.69 10.40
N GLY A 42 -12.80 -6.46 11.54
CA GLY A 42 -11.39 -6.80 11.77
C GLY A 42 -10.99 -6.61 13.20
N CYS A 43 -9.93 -7.29 13.60
CA CYS A 43 -9.36 -7.18 14.95
C CYS A 43 -7.85 -7.38 14.91
N ASN A 44 -7.12 -6.49 15.58
CA ASN A 44 -5.70 -6.67 15.89
C ASN A 44 -5.50 -6.80 17.41
N ASP A 45 -4.27 -6.63 17.90
CA ASP A 45 -3.98 -6.83 19.34
C ASP A 45 -4.52 -5.72 20.26
N LYS A 46 -4.92 -4.57 19.72
CA LYS A 46 -5.37 -3.40 20.49
C LYS A 46 -6.70 -2.82 20.02
N LEU A 47 -7.09 -3.06 18.78
CA LEU A 47 -8.26 -2.43 18.17
C LEU A 47 -9.13 -3.47 17.47
N ALA A 48 -10.42 -3.46 17.76
CA ALA A 48 -11.43 -4.18 17.00
C ALA A 48 -12.32 -3.19 16.25
N THR A 49 -12.58 -3.46 14.99
CA THR A 49 -13.41 -2.64 14.11
C THR A 49 -14.72 -3.35 13.86
N ILE A 50 -15.83 -2.66 14.12
CA ILE A 50 -17.19 -3.16 13.91
C ILE A 50 -17.83 -2.36 12.80
N SER A 51 -18.39 -3.04 11.82
CA SER A 51 -19.15 -2.43 10.74
C SER A 51 -20.66 -2.50 10.98
N THR A 52 -21.35 -1.47 10.54
CA THR A 52 -22.81 -1.40 10.51
C THR A 52 -23.28 -1.07 9.10
N PRO A 53 -24.44 -1.62 8.66
CA PRO A 53 -24.96 -1.35 7.32
C PRO A 53 -25.29 0.13 7.07
N LEU A 54 -25.70 0.84 8.12
CA LEU A 54 -26.18 2.23 8.07
C LEU A 54 -25.44 3.10 9.09
N GLU A 55 -25.32 4.39 8.79
CA GLU A 55 -24.69 5.38 9.68
C GLU A 55 -25.39 5.48 11.04
N ILE A 56 -26.71 5.41 11.06
CA ILE A 56 -27.51 5.44 12.30
C ILE A 56 -27.16 4.24 13.21
N GLY A 57 -26.83 3.08 12.64
CA GLY A 57 -26.38 1.91 13.39
C GLY A 57 -25.04 2.16 14.09
N SER A 58 -24.10 2.85 13.45
CA SER A 58 -22.81 3.20 14.08
C SER A 58 -22.98 4.20 15.21
N ILE A 59 -23.88 5.16 15.08
CA ILE A 59 -24.22 6.12 16.15
C ILE A 59 -24.84 5.39 17.34
N CYS A 60 -25.78 4.50 17.08
CA CYS A 60 -26.44 3.69 18.10
C CYS A 60 -25.42 2.81 18.86
N LEU A 61 -24.62 2.01 18.14
CA LEU A 61 -23.66 1.10 18.77
C LEU A 61 -22.55 1.83 19.53
N ASN A 62 -22.18 3.04 19.12
CA ASN A 62 -21.20 3.85 19.88
C ASN A 62 -21.68 4.20 21.30
N SER A 63 -22.99 4.27 21.54
CA SER A 63 -23.57 4.44 22.88
C SER A 63 -23.35 3.22 23.79
N TYR A 64 -23.08 2.07 23.20
CA TYR A 64 -22.84 0.79 23.87
C TYR A 64 -21.39 0.31 23.75
N LYS A 65 -20.49 1.19 23.33
CA LYS A 65 -19.09 0.88 23.00
C LYS A 65 -18.36 0.16 24.13
N GLU A 66 -18.56 0.59 25.38
CA GLU A 66 -17.94 -0.01 26.57
C GLU A 66 -18.43 -1.43 26.82
N ILE A 67 -19.71 -1.68 26.65
CA ILE A 67 -20.32 -3.03 26.78
C ILE A 67 -19.72 -3.95 25.73
N ILE A 68 -19.68 -3.50 24.47
CA ILE A 68 -19.10 -4.26 23.37
C ILE A 68 -17.62 -4.56 23.63
N ALA A 69 -16.86 -3.56 24.07
CA ALA A 69 -15.45 -3.71 24.40
C ALA A 69 -15.22 -4.77 25.47
N ALA A 70 -15.98 -4.72 26.57
CA ALA A 70 -15.86 -5.65 27.68
C ALA A 70 -16.10 -7.11 27.24
N HIS A 71 -17.18 -7.36 26.48
CA HIS A 71 -17.53 -8.71 26.05
C HIS A 71 -16.58 -9.24 24.99
N LEU A 72 -16.21 -8.42 23.99
CA LEU A 72 -15.29 -8.82 22.94
C LEU A 72 -13.87 -9.08 23.49
N SER A 73 -13.40 -8.23 24.40
CA SER A 73 -12.11 -8.39 25.09
C SER A 73 -12.07 -9.69 25.90
N LYS A 74 -13.17 -10.03 26.59
CA LYS A 74 -13.30 -11.30 27.34
C LYS A 74 -13.24 -12.53 26.42
N ILE A 75 -13.92 -12.47 25.25
CA ILE A 75 -13.96 -13.59 24.30
C ILE A 75 -12.60 -13.80 23.63
N LEU A 76 -11.92 -12.71 23.26
CA LEU A 76 -10.64 -12.76 22.54
C LEU A 76 -9.43 -12.81 23.49
N ASN A 77 -9.65 -12.67 24.81
CA ASN A 77 -8.62 -12.57 25.84
C ASN A 77 -7.57 -11.49 25.53
N LYS A 78 -8.05 -10.30 25.12
CA LYS A 78 -7.25 -9.14 24.73
C LYS A 78 -7.86 -7.86 25.28
N ASP A 79 -7.05 -6.85 25.61
CA ASP A 79 -7.53 -5.52 25.97
C ASP A 79 -7.75 -4.71 24.70
N LEU A 80 -9.02 -4.57 24.29
CA LEU A 80 -9.39 -4.03 23.00
C LEU A 80 -10.11 -2.69 23.11
N GLN A 81 -9.64 -1.74 22.33
CA GLN A 81 -10.43 -0.57 21.94
C GLN A 81 -11.38 -0.94 20.80
N ILE A 82 -12.56 -0.32 20.80
CA ILE A 82 -13.57 -0.57 19.75
C ILE A 82 -13.67 0.66 18.85
N TYR A 83 -13.62 0.42 17.55
CA TYR A 83 -13.97 1.41 16.53
C TYR A 83 -15.21 0.94 15.78
N ILE A 84 -16.25 1.79 15.72
CA ILE A 84 -17.53 1.45 15.07
C ILE A 84 -17.77 2.46 13.96
N ALA A 85 -17.98 1.97 12.75
CA ALA A 85 -18.24 2.82 11.60
C ALA A 85 -19.21 2.14 10.61
N PRO A 86 -19.90 2.93 9.78
CA PRO A 86 -20.71 2.38 8.70
C PRO A 86 -19.84 1.55 7.76
N GLU A 87 -20.40 0.45 7.25
CA GLU A 87 -19.73 -0.41 6.28
C GLU A 87 -19.21 0.38 5.07
N LYS A 88 -19.98 1.37 4.64
CA LYS A 88 -19.63 2.32 3.58
C LYS A 88 -18.38 3.14 3.87
N THR A 89 -18.04 3.35 5.13
CA THR A 89 -16.82 4.06 5.56
C THR A 89 -15.63 3.10 5.71
N LEU A 90 -15.90 1.84 6.06
CA LEU A 90 -14.89 0.79 6.26
C LEU A 90 -14.56 0.05 4.96
N MET A 91 -15.57 -0.14 4.13
CA MET A 91 -15.40 -0.59 2.75
C MET A 91 -15.44 0.66 1.87
N PRO A 92 -14.35 1.10 1.29
CA PRO A 92 -14.46 1.94 0.11
C PRO A 92 -15.37 1.18 -0.86
N ASN A 93 -16.42 1.83 -1.36
CA ASN A 93 -17.36 1.25 -2.32
C ASN A 93 -16.59 0.42 -3.34
N LYS A 94 -17.12 -0.74 -3.74
CA LYS A 94 -16.51 -1.55 -4.81
C LYS A 94 -16.25 -0.67 -6.06
N SER A 95 -17.11 0.31 -6.32
CA SER A 95 -16.90 1.38 -7.30
C SER A 95 -15.83 2.37 -6.90
N GLU A 96 -15.55 2.58 -5.61
CA GLU A 96 -14.44 3.41 -5.13
C GLU A 96 -13.13 2.63 -5.14
N ILE A 97 -13.13 1.34 -4.81
CA ILE A 97 -11.95 0.46 -4.97
C ILE A 97 -11.60 0.33 -6.46
N GLU A 98 -12.58 0.17 -7.33
CA GLU A 98 -12.39 0.21 -8.77
C GLU A 98 -11.95 1.60 -9.24
N ASN A 99 -12.48 2.69 -8.67
CA ASN A 99 -11.99 4.07 -8.89
C ASN A 99 -10.60 4.31 -8.29
N TYR A 100 -10.25 3.74 -7.12
CA TYR A 100 -8.89 3.85 -6.55
C TYR A 100 -7.88 3.10 -7.39
N GLN A 101 -8.22 1.92 -7.91
CA GLN A 101 -7.39 1.20 -8.88
C GLN A 101 -7.34 1.92 -10.24
N THR A 102 -8.37 2.72 -10.56
CA THR A 102 -8.42 3.52 -11.81
C THR A 102 -7.60 4.81 -11.69
N LEU A 103 -7.43 5.38 -10.48
CA LEU A 103 -6.60 6.57 -10.25
C LEU A 103 -5.10 6.30 -10.44
N ILE A 104 -4.65 5.09 -10.17
CA ILE A 104 -3.26 4.67 -10.37
C ILE A 104 -3.28 3.55 -11.41
N LYS A 105 -2.83 3.85 -12.63
CA LYS A 105 -2.59 2.83 -13.66
C LYS A 105 -1.41 1.96 -13.26
N THR A 106 -1.62 1.03 -12.32
CA THR A 106 -0.60 0.05 -11.95
C THR A 106 -0.34 -0.90 -13.11
N LYS A 107 0.91 -1.03 -13.49
CA LYS A 107 1.32 -2.01 -14.50
C LYS A 107 1.16 -3.43 -13.95
N VAL A 108 0.77 -4.35 -14.81
CA VAL A 108 0.74 -5.78 -14.46
C VAL A 108 2.18 -6.25 -14.27
N ILE A 109 2.44 -6.94 -13.16
CA ILE A 109 3.74 -7.54 -12.88
C ILE A 109 3.81 -8.86 -13.66
N ASP A 110 4.73 -8.90 -14.62
CA ASP A 110 4.98 -10.08 -15.45
C ASP A 110 5.76 -11.12 -14.64
N SER A 111 5.18 -12.30 -14.42
CA SER A 111 5.78 -13.38 -13.65
C SER A 111 7.03 -13.97 -14.33
N GLU A 112 7.15 -13.86 -15.65
CA GLU A 112 8.33 -14.33 -16.38
C GLU A 112 9.57 -13.47 -16.11
N GLN A 113 9.39 -12.22 -15.71
CA GLN A 113 10.47 -11.32 -15.32
C GLN A 113 10.87 -11.54 -13.86
N SER A 114 11.59 -12.63 -13.63
CA SER A 114 12.07 -13.06 -12.33
C SER A 114 13.60 -12.97 -12.24
N PHE A 115 14.15 -13.07 -11.02
CA PHE A 115 15.60 -13.16 -10.83
C PHE A 115 16.20 -14.41 -11.48
N ALA A 116 15.44 -15.51 -11.58
CA ALA A 116 15.88 -16.75 -12.21
C ALA A 116 16.06 -16.61 -13.73
N ASN A 117 15.26 -15.76 -14.35
CA ASN A 117 15.29 -15.52 -15.80
C ASN A 117 16.19 -14.34 -16.19
N PHE A 118 16.81 -13.65 -15.21
CA PHE A 118 17.69 -12.53 -15.49
C PHE A 118 19.11 -13.01 -15.80
N VAL A 119 19.64 -12.63 -16.97
CA VAL A 119 21.01 -12.98 -17.37
C VAL A 119 22.01 -12.07 -16.65
N ILE A 120 22.84 -12.67 -15.79
CA ILE A 120 23.82 -11.95 -14.99
C ILE A 120 25.16 -11.91 -15.72
N GLY A 121 25.76 -10.71 -15.81
CA GLY A 121 27.09 -10.46 -16.34
C GLY A 121 27.84 -9.42 -15.49
N LYS A 122 29.11 -9.15 -15.83
CA LYS A 122 29.92 -8.15 -15.12
C LYS A 122 29.26 -6.76 -15.10
N SER A 123 28.58 -6.41 -16.20
CA SER A 123 27.96 -5.11 -16.43
C SER A 123 26.69 -4.84 -15.59
N ASN A 124 26.06 -5.87 -15.03
CA ASN A 124 24.78 -5.75 -14.30
C ASN A 124 24.76 -6.48 -12.95
N SER A 125 25.85 -7.17 -12.57
CA SER A 125 25.90 -7.97 -11.34
C SER A 125 25.65 -7.13 -10.08
N GLN A 126 26.13 -5.89 -10.00
CA GLN A 126 25.89 -5.01 -8.87
C GLN A 126 24.41 -4.64 -8.75
N ALA A 127 23.76 -4.29 -9.85
CA ALA A 127 22.34 -3.98 -9.87
C ALA A 127 21.49 -5.21 -9.49
N HIS A 128 21.87 -6.40 -9.98
CA HIS A 128 21.20 -7.64 -9.62
C HIS A 128 21.30 -7.93 -8.11
N VAL A 129 22.50 -7.87 -7.52
CA VAL A 129 22.71 -8.09 -6.08
C VAL A 129 21.95 -7.07 -5.25
N ALA A 130 21.96 -5.80 -5.63
CA ALA A 130 21.22 -4.74 -4.95
C ALA A 130 19.70 -5.01 -4.99
N ALA A 131 19.16 -5.35 -6.16
CA ALA A 131 17.76 -5.67 -6.35
C ALA A 131 17.34 -6.91 -5.54
N LEU A 132 18.15 -7.96 -5.52
CA LEU A 132 17.88 -9.17 -4.74
C LEU A 132 17.92 -8.88 -3.22
N THR A 133 18.87 -8.05 -2.76
CA THR A 133 18.96 -7.63 -1.36
C THR A 133 17.70 -6.89 -0.92
N VAL A 134 17.25 -5.93 -1.73
CA VAL A 134 16.02 -5.16 -1.48
C VAL A 134 14.78 -6.06 -1.49
N ALA A 135 14.70 -6.98 -2.44
CA ALA A 135 13.57 -7.92 -2.53
C ALA A 135 13.47 -8.87 -1.34
N THR A 136 14.63 -9.21 -0.73
CA THR A 136 14.68 -10.09 0.44
C THR A 136 14.33 -9.36 1.74
N ASN A 137 14.74 -8.09 1.87
CA ASN A 137 14.52 -7.28 3.07
C ASN A 137 14.02 -5.87 2.69
N PRO A 138 12.76 -5.76 2.22
CA PRO A 138 12.21 -4.48 1.76
C PRO A 138 12.21 -3.42 2.88
N GLY A 139 12.62 -2.20 2.54
CA GLY A 139 12.60 -1.05 3.45
C GLY A 139 13.75 -0.97 4.45
N LEU A 140 14.63 -1.98 4.51
CA LEU A 140 15.66 -2.07 5.55
C LEU A 140 17.07 -1.69 5.08
N THR A 141 17.46 -2.00 3.85
CA THR A 141 18.86 -1.88 3.42
C THR A 141 19.08 -0.70 2.49
N TYR A 142 18.57 -0.77 1.28
CA TYR A 142 18.74 0.25 0.25
C TYR A 142 17.40 0.89 -0.09
N ASN A 143 17.12 2.05 0.48
CA ASN A 143 15.83 2.72 0.27
C ASN A 143 16.02 4.22 0.05
N PRO A 144 15.81 4.72 -1.18
CA PRO A 144 15.39 3.98 -2.37
C PRO A 144 16.51 3.12 -2.99
N LEU A 145 16.13 2.14 -3.81
CA LEU A 145 16.98 1.55 -4.82
C LEU A 145 16.75 2.29 -6.14
N PHE A 146 17.81 2.87 -6.69
CA PHE A 146 17.75 3.59 -7.96
C PHE A 146 18.64 2.89 -8.99
N ILE A 147 18.03 2.34 -10.04
CA ILE A 147 18.73 1.62 -11.13
C ILE A 147 18.75 2.53 -12.35
N TYR A 148 19.94 2.76 -12.91
CA TYR A 148 20.03 3.57 -14.12
C TYR A 148 20.86 2.91 -15.22
N GLY A 149 20.62 3.31 -16.47
CA GLY A 149 21.33 2.81 -17.65
C GLY A 149 20.50 2.93 -18.91
N ASN A 150 21.10 2.72 -20.06
CA ASN A 150 20.46 2.86 -21.34
C ASN A 150 19.21 1.94 -21.48
N SER A 151 18.35 2.25 -22.44
CA SER A 151 17.18 1.43 -22.73
C SER A 151 17.58 0.00 -23.14
N GLY A 152 16.75 -0.98 -22.80
CA GLY A 152 16.97 -2.39 -23.19
C GLY A 152 17.99 -3.16 -22.34
N LEU A 153 18.62 -2.58 -21.32
CA LEU A 153 19.61 -3.27 -20.48
C LEU A 153 19.04 -4.11 -19.34
N GLY A 154 17.72 -4.19 -19.20
CA GLY A 154 17.06 -5.03 -18.19
C GLY A 154 16.65 -4.33 -16.90
N LYS A 155 16.60 -2.97 -16.85
CA LYS A 155 16.11 -2.22 -15.68
C LYS A 155 14.71 -2.65 -15.27
N THR A 156 13.77 -2.60 -16.21
CA THR A 156 12.37 -3.03 -16.01
C THR A 156 12.28 -4.48 -15.53
N HIS A 157 13.10 -5.38 -16.07
CA HIS A 157 13.17 -6.77 -15.64
C HIS A 157 13.57 -6.88 -14.16
N LEU A 158 14.62 -6.19 -13.73
CA LEU A 158 15.02 -6.20 -12.31
C LEU A 158 13.95 -5.61 -11.40
N LEU A 159 13.27 -4.53 -11.79
CA LEU A 159 12.15 -3.98 -11.03
C LEU A 159 11.01 -4.99 -10.87
N MET A 160 10.65 -5.69 -11.95
CA MET A 160 9.63 -6.74 -11.90
C MET A 160 10.09 -7.97 -11.10
N ALA A 161 11.37 -8.34 -11.19
CA ALA A 161 11.94 -9.42 -10.38
C ALA A 161 11.85 -9.10 -8.86
N VAL A 162 12.10 -7.84 -8.46
CA VAL A 162 11.88 -7.38 -7.08
C VAL A 162 10.41 -7.55 -6.69
N ALA A 163 9.47 -7.10 -7.52
CA ALA A 163 8.05 -7.21 -7.26
C ALA A 163 7.59 -8.67 -7.11
N ASN A 164 8.02 -9.54 -8.03
CA ASN A 164 7.71 -10.97 -7.98
C ASN A 164 8.25 -11.61 -6.70
N ARG A 165 9.50 -11.34 -6.34
CA ARG A 165 10.11 -11.90 -5.14
C ARG A 165 9.44 -11.44 -3.84
N VAL A 166 9.05 -10.15 -3.75
CA VAL A 166 8.31 -9.62 -2.61
C VAL A 166 6.93 -10.29 -2.51
N ARG A 167 6.24 -10.50 -3.64
CA ARG A 167 4.95 -11.20 -3.70
C ARG A 167 5.06 -12.68 -3.30
N GLU A 168 6.12 -13.37 -3.70
CA GLU A 168 6.39 -14.75 -3.30
C GLU A 168 6.63 -14.89 -1.80
N SER A 169 7.30 -13.92 -1.18
CA SER A 169 7.58 -13.93 0.26
C SER A 169 6.35 -13.66 1.11
N ASP A 170 5.46 -12.78 0.65
CA ASP A 170 4.20 -12.44 1.31
C ASP A 170 3.20 -11.91 0.27
N ASN A 171 2.22 -12.74 -0.07
CA ASN A 171 1.20 -12.41 -1.08
C ASN A 171 0.23 -11.29 -0.63
N ASN A 172 0.24 -10.90 0.66
CA ASN A 172 -0.57 -9.80 1.16
C ASN A 172 0.09 -8.43 0.98
N LYS A 173 1.35 -8.37 0.55
CA LYS A 173 2.06 -7.12 0.30
C LYS A 173 1.42 -6.33 -0.84
N LYS A 174 1.10 -5.07 -0.55
CA LYS A 174 0.57 -4.13 -1.54
C LYS A 174 1.71 -3.54 -2.37
N ILE A 175 1.78 -3.93 -3.63
CA ILE A 175 2.78 -3.46 -4.59
C ILE A 175 2.12 -2.49 -5.56
N ILE A 176 2.68 -1.29 -5.69
CA ILE A 176 2.30 -0.31 -6.71
C ILE A 176 3.44 -0.21 -7.71
N TYR A 177 3.15 -0.56 -8.95
CA TYR A 177 4.10 -0.45 -10.07
C TYR A 177 3.63 0.58 -11.09
N ILE A 178 4.33 1.70 -11.15
CA ILE A 178 4.10 2.78 -12.13
C ILE A 178 5.05 2.56 -13.31
N GLY A 179 4.49 2.40 -14.50
CA GLY A 179 5.27 2.08 -15.70
C GLY A 179 6.13 3.22 -16.21
N SER A 180 5.78 4.46 -15.87
CA SER A 180 6.54 5.65 -16.26
C SER A 180 6.24 6.81 -15.30
N GLY A 181 7.23 7.67 -15.09
CA GLY A 181 7.00 8.94 -14.39
C GLY A 181 5.89 9.79 -15.02
N LEU A 182 5.62 9.63 -16.32
CA LEU A 182 4.50 10.28 -16.99
C LEU A 182 3.16 9.76 -16.50
N ASP A 183 3.00 8.46 -16.30
CA ASP A 183 1.76 7.87 -15.78
C ASP A 183 1.42 8.44 -14.39
N PHE A 184 2.45 8.66 -13.56
CA PHE A 184 2.28 9.32 -12.27
C PHE A 184 1.78 10.77 -12.44
N VAL A 185 2.37 11.52 -13.37
CA VAL A 185 1.97 12.89 -13.65
C VAL A 185 0.53 12.96 -14.13
N GLU A 186 0.12 12.05 -15.01
CA GLU A 186 -1.26 11.94 -15.48
C GLU A 186 -2.23 11.64 -14.34
N ALA A 187 -1.89 10.69 -13.46
CA ALA A 187 -2.69 10.38 -12.28
C ALA A 187 -2.87 11.59 -11.34
N VAL A 188 -1.81 12.37 -11.12
CA VAL A 188 -1.87 13.62 -10.34
C VAL A 188 -2.76 14.66 -11.01
N ALA A 189 -2.66 14.82 -12.33
CA ALA A 189 -3.48 15.78 -13.08
C ALA A 189 -4.97 15.41 -13.02
N GLU A 190 -5.29 14.13 -13.18
CA GLU A 190 -6.65 13.61 -13.08
C GLU A 190 -7.22 13.77 -11.66
N ALA A 191 -6.46 13.38 -10.65
CA ALA A 191 -6.85 13.52 -9.25
C ALA A 191 -7.03 15.01 -8.86
N SER A 192 -6.22 15.91 -9.42
CA SER A 192 -6.37 17.35 -9.21
C SER A 192 -7.68 17.86 -9.80
N LYS A 193 -8.02 17.44 -11.03
CA LYS A 193 -9.27 17.80 -11.70
C LYS A 193 -10.50 17.31 -10.94
N ASN A 194 -10.41 16.09 -10.40
CA ASN A 194 -11.50 15.43 -9.68
C ASN A 194 -11.51 15.77 -8.17
N LYS A 195 -10.64 16.67 -7.70
CA LYS A 195 -10.48 17.04 -6.27
C LYS A 195 -10.19 15.84 -5.35
N SER A 196 -9.54 14.81 -5.88
CA SER A 196 -9.25 13.53 -5.20
C SER A 196 -7.76 13.34 -4.86
N LEU A 197 -6.95 14.41 -4.78
CA LEU A 197 -5.51 14.34 -4.50
C LEU A 197 -5.17 13.67 -3.17
N ASN A 198 -5.99 13.88 -2.12
CA ASN A 198 -5.77 13.21 -0.84
C ASN A 198 -5.99 11.71 -0.94
N GLN A 199 -6.98 11.29 -1.72
CA GLN A 199 -7.27 9.89 -1.98
C GLN A 199 -6.12 9.24 -2.77
N LEU A 200 -5.62 9.93 -3.81
CA LEU A 200 -4.45 9.48 -4.55
C LEU A 200 -3.23 9.27 -3.63
N LYS A 201 -2.90 10.25 -2.78
CA LYS A 201 -1.81 10.13 -1.81
C LYS A 201 -2.01 8.94 -0.87
N GLN A 202 -3.22 8.78 -0.31
CA GLN A 202 -3.52 7.68 0.60
C GLN A 202 -3.32 6.32 -0.07
N SER A 203 -3.71 6.18 -1.34
CA SER A 203 -3.49 4.93 -2.09
C SER A 203 -2.02 4.54 -2.17
N PHE A 204 -1.11 5.53 -2.28
CA PHE A 204 0.34 5.28 -2.26
C PHE A 204 0.87 4.99 -0.86
N TYR A 205 0.38 5.69 0.17
CA TYR A 205 0.82 5.49 1.57
C TYR A 205 0.58 4.07 2.07
N ASP A 206 -0.46 3.42 1.56
CA ASP A 206 -0.79 2.03 1.88
C ASP A 206 0.12 1.01 1.18
N ALA A 207 1.00 1.44 0.26
CA ALA A 207 1.90 0.51 -0.44
C ALA A 207 3.01 0.00 0.49
N ASP A 208 3.37 -1.28 0.33
CA ASP A 208 4.56 -1.88 0.94
C ASP A 208 5.78 -1.75 0.05
N LEU A 209 5.56 -1.72 -1.26
CA LEU A 209 6.57 -1.53 -2.29
C LEU A 209 6.04 -0.60 -3.37
N LEU A 210 6.72 0.52 -3.59
CA LEU A 210 6.50 1.42 -4.72
C LEU A 210 7.59 1.22 -5.76
N ILE A 211 7.20 0.91 -6.98
CA ILE A 211 8.09 0.84 -8.13
C ILE A 211 7.69 1.91 -9.13
N VAL A 212 8.67 2.70 -9.59
CA VAL A 212 8.46 3.66 -10.67
C VAL A 212 9.55 3.47 -11.71
N ASP A 213 9.15 3.05 -12.89
CA ASP A 213 10.04 2.97 -14.04
C ASP A 213 10.10 4.31 -14.77
N ASP A 214 11.11 4.52 -15.57
CA ASP A 214 11.30 5.72 -16.38
C ASP A 214 10.99 7.03 -15.63
N ILE A 215 11.53 7.15 -14.40
CA ILE A 215 11.27 8.29 -13.51
C ILE A 215 11.73 9.64 -14.11
N GLN A 216 12.63 9.62 -15.12
CA GLN A 216 13.05 10.82 -15.84
C GLN A 216 11.87 11.58 -16.50
N PHE A 217 10.73 10.94 -16.71
CA PHE A 217 9.53 11.61 -17.23
C PHE A 217 8.72 12.36 -16.15
N LEU A 218 9.14 12.32 -14.90
CA LEU A 218 8.61 13.21 -13.85
C LEU A 218 9.07 14.66 -14.02
N LYS A 219 9.97 14.94 -14.97
CA LYS A 219 10.55 16.25 -15.28
C LYS A 219 9.56 17.24 -15.91
N GLY A 220 9.94 18.54 -15.92
CA GLY A 220 9.27 19.63 -16.64
C GLY A 220 8.36 20.48 -15.75
N ASN A 221 7.56 21.40 -16.35
CA ASN A 221 6.67 22.38 -15.69
C ASN A 221 5.53 21.73 -14.88
N LYS A 222 5.85 20.74 -14.05
CA LYS A 222 4.93 19.91 -13.28
C LYS A 222 5.29 19.96 -11.79
N GLU A 223 5.63 21.16 -11.30
CA GLU A 223 5.98 21.41 -9.89
C GLU A 223 5.03 20.70 -8.91
N LYS A 224 3.74 20.80 -9.17
CA LYS A 224 2.73 20.13 -8.35
C LYS A 224 2.88 18.60 -8.33
N SER A 225 3.24 17.97 -9.46
CA SER A 225 3.44 16.51 -9.49
C SER A 225 4.72 16.12 -8.76
N GLN A 226 5.78 16.91 -8.86
CA GLN A 226 7.01 16.69 -8.12
C GLN A 226 6.80 16.89 -6.60
N GLU A 227 6.02 17.92 -6.21
CA GLU A 227 5.65 18.15 -4.82
C GLU A 227 4.88 16.96 -4.21
N ILE A 228 3.89 16.45 -4.95
CA ILE A 228 3.09 15.30 -4.54
C ILE A 228 3.96 14.04 -4.47
N PHE A 229 4.82 13.82 -5.47
CA PHE A 229 5.76 12.71 -5.46
C PHE A 229 6.70 12.77 -4.26
N PHE A 230 7.27 13.93 -3.97
CA PHE A 230 8.13 14.15 -2.81
C PHE A 230 7.41 13.85 -1.48
N SER A 231 6.14 14.27 -1.36
CA SER A 231 5.31 13.96 -0.19
C SER A 231 5.11 12.45 -0.02
N ILE A 232 4.75 11.74 -1.10
CA ILE A 232 4.56 10.29 -1.10
C ILE A 232 5.86 9.57 -0.76
N PHE A 233 6.95 9.95 -1.44
CA PHE A 233 8.27 9.40 -1.22
C PHE A 233 8.70 9.50 0.24
N THR A 234 8.57 10.69 0.82
CA THR A 234 8.96 10.96 2.21
C THR A 234 8.15 10.11 3.19
N GLU A 235 6.85 10.00 2.99
CA GLU A 235 5.96 9.20 3.84
C GLU A 235 6.32 7.71 3.77
N LEU A 236 6.54 7.17 2.57
CA LEU A 236 6.93 5.77 2.40
C LEU A 236 8.27 5.45 3.07
N VAL A 237 9.29 6.29 2.87
CA VAL A 237 10.61 6.09 3.50
C VAL A 237 10.52 6.15 5.02
N ASN A 238 9.79 7.12 5.58
CA ASN A 238 9.60 7.27 7.02
C ASN A 238 8.92 6.03 7.64
N ASN A 239 8.01 5.41 6.90
CA ASN A 239 7.31 4.19 7.30
C ASN A 239 8.05 2.91 6.90
N LYS A 240 9.32 3.00 6.50
CA LYS A 240 10.16 1.85 6.08
C LYS A 240 9.53 1.03 4.94
N LYS A 241 8.75 1.68 4.09
CA LYS A 241 8.22 1.07 2.88
C LYS A 241 9.26 1.18 1.77
N GLN A 242 9.40 0.13 0.97
CA GLN A 242 10.44 0.08 -0.07
C GLN A 242 10.05 0.91 -1.28
N ILE A 243 11.04 1.65 -1.82
CA ILE A 243 10.93 2.36 -3.09
C ILE A 243 12.02 1.83 -4.03
N CYS A 244 11.63 1.47 -5.25
CA CYS A 244 12.53 1.10 -6.34
C CYS A 244 12.24 1.97 -7.57
N LEU A 245 13.29 2.59 -8.10
CA LEU A 245 13.19 3.53 -9.21
C LEU A 245 14.11 3.08 -10.34
N ALA A 246 13.71 3.35 -11.59
CA ALA A 246 14.61 3.20 -12.72
C ALA A 246 14.59 4.44 -13.63
N ALA A 247 15.73 4.73 -14.26
CA ALA A 247 15.91 5.83 -15.20
C ALA A 247 16.93 5.48 -16.29
N ASP A 248 16.98 6.31 -17.32
CA ASP A 248 18.03 6.25 -18.35
C ASP A 248 19.35 6.89 -17.92
N LYS A 249 19.34 7.74 -16.87
CA LYS A 249 20.46 8.54 -16.36
C LYS A 249 20.52 8.50 -14.84
N LYS A 250 21.64 8.97 -14.28
CA LYS A 250 21.79 9.21 -12.85
C LYS A 250 20.80 10.28 -12.37
N PRO A 251 20.44 10.28 -11.07
CA PRO A 251 19.57 11.32 -10.52
C PRO A 251 20.00 12.75 -10.83
N GLU A 252 21.31 13.04 -10.75
CA GLU A 252 21.88 14.37 -10.98
C GLU A 252 21.78 14.81 -12.43
N ASP A 253 21.78 13.86 -13.36
CA ASP A 253 21.77 14.11 -14.80
C ASP A 253 20.34 14.23 -15.38
N ILE A 254 19.31 14.06 -14.54
CA ILE A 254 17.92 14.21 -14.96
C ILE A 254 17.52 15.67 -14.90
N GLU A 255 17.52 16.31 -16.04
CA GLU A 255 17.13 17.71 -16.16
C GLU A 255 15.66 17.94 -15.73
N GLY A 256 15.41 19.02 -14.98
CA GLY A 256 14.07 19.45 -14.56
C GLY A 256 13.49 18.70 -13.38
N LEU A 257 14.28 17.86 -12.68
CA LEU A 257 13.97 17.41 -11.32
C LEU A 257 14.41 18.45 -10.29
N GLU A 258 13.58 18.64 -9.26
CA GLU A 258 13.93 19.48 -8.13
C GLU A 258 15.08 18.87 -7.33
N GLU A 259 16.01 19.70 -6.85
CA GLU A 259 17.18 19.29 -6.06
C GLU A 259 16.81 18.44 -4.83
N ARG A 260 15.70 18.76 -4.17
CA ARG A 260 15.21 17.97 -3.02
C ARG A 260 14.86 16.53 -3.39
N ILE A 261 14.37 16.27 -4.62
CA ILE A 261 14.04 14.93 -5.11
C ILE A 261 15.33 14.19 -5.44
N THR A 262 16.23 14.83 -6.18
CA THR A 262 17.55 14.28 -6.52
C THR A 262 18.34 13.88 -5.26
N THR A 263 18.34 14.73 -4.25
CA THR A 263 18.96 14.43 -2.94
C THR A 263 18.36 13.19 -2.29
N ARG A 264 17.05 13.02 -2.37
CA ARG A 264 16.34 11.83 -1.82
C ARG A 264 16.66 10.57 -2.60
N PHE A 265 16.80 10.64 -3.92
CA PHE A 265 17.20 9.49 -4.72
C PHE A 265 18.60 9.01 -4.36
N ASN A 266 19.50 9.93 -4.11
CA ASN A 266 20.89 9.67 -3.70
C ASN A 266 21.04 9.22 -2.23
N ALA A 267 20.02 9.38 -1.40
CA ALA A 267 20.08 8.94 -0.01
C ALA A 267 20.06 7.39 0.14
N GLY A 268 19.64 6.68 -0.89
CA GLY A 268 19.65 5.22 -0.96
C GLY A 268 20.85 4.66 -1.71
N LEU A 269 20.62 3.66 -2.54
CA LEU A 269 21.64 3.07 -3.41
C LEU A 269 21.34 3.37 -4.88
N VAL A 270 22.26 4.05 -5.55
CA VAL A 270 22.24 4.33 -6.99
C VAL A 270 23.19 3.38 -7.70
N VAL A 271 22.69 2.53 -8.58
CA VAL A 271 23.49 1.50 -9.28
C VAL A 271 23.30 1.56 -10.79
N PRO A 272 24.37 1.41 -11.59
CA PRO A 272 24.30 1.33 -13.04
C PRO A 272 23.96 -0.06 -13.54
N ILE A 273 23.31 -0.13 -14.71
CA ILE A 273 23.38 -1.27 -15.63
C ILE A 273 24.10 -0.79 -16.87
N LEU A 274 25.26 -1.36 -17.13
CA LEU A 274 26.09 -1.02 -18.29
C LEU A 274 25.78 -1.96 -19.47
N ALA A 275 26.16 -1.55 -20.67
CA ALA A 275 26.10 -2.42 -21.84
C ALA A 275 27.02 -3.65 -21.63
N PRO A 276 26.62 -4.85 -22.07
CA PRO A 276 27.48 -6.01 -22.04
C PRO A 276 28.78 -5.73 -22.79
N GLU A 277 29.92 -6.08 -22.18
CA GLU A 277 31.18 -6.15 -22.91
C GLU A 277 31.15 -7.43 -23.77
N TYR A 278 31.39 -7.30 -25.04
CA TYR A 278 31.61 -8.44 -25.91
C TYR A 278 33.00 -9.02 -25.57
N GLU A 279 33.02 -10.17 -24.94
CA GLU A 279 34.25 -10.98 -24.84
C GLU A 279 34.46 -11.83 -26.08
#